data_694f4dceaf0cf522cb9f43ba6401498c
#
_entry.id   694f4dceaf0cf522cb9f43ba6401498c
#
_cell.length_a   1.000
_cell.length_b   1.000
_cell.length_c   1.000
_cell.angle_alpha   90.00
_cell.angle_beta   90.00
_cell.angle_gamma   90.00
#
_symmetry.space_group_name_H-M   'P 1'
#
loop_
_entity.id
_entity.type
_entity.pdbx_description
1 polymer ?
#
loop_
_entity_poly.entity_id
_entity_poly.type
_entity_poly.pdbx_seq_one_letter_code
_entity_poly.pdbx_strand_id
1 'polypeptide(L)'
;QVYTEIADVRDNKRQVVDVAIPPGERVDFVRVFYSEHGREWSVAEIEIYARGFAERSSYVSEIIAFDQPFAWGEMSWGGTVDPGADVRIHTRSGESLEQSTYWRYTARGNKVPLEGDDTATQYRRLALGEKAGTTYNLDEWTFWSAPYDFADSSGTSVVSTGPRQFFQFKVDIIPFNDSGGEVEFLEFRTS
;
A
#
# COMPACT_ATOMS: atom_id res chain seq x y z
N GLN A 1 -10.97 12.67 21.93
CA GLN A 1 -11.84 12.55 20.75
C GLN A 1 -13.30 12.59 21.21
N VAL A 2 -14.11 13.40 20.56
CA VAL A 2 -15.55 13.46 20.79
C VAL A 2 -16.20 12.65 19.65
N TYR A 3 -17.05 11.72 20.00
CA TYR A 3 -17.81 10.92 19.04
C TYR A 3 -19.28 11.35 19.07
N THR A 4 -19.88 11.45 17.91
CA THR A 4 -21.31 11.66 17.77
C THR A 4 -21.95 10.29 17.50
N GLU A 5 -22.96 9.93 18.30
CA GLU A 5 -23.74 8.72 18.07
C GLU A 5 -24.63 8.94 16.84
N ILE A 6 -24.49 8.05 15.85
CA ILE A 6 -25.25 8.11 14.60
C ILE A 6 -26.41 7.10 14.63
N ALA A 7 -26.22 5.98 15.25
CA ALA A 7 -27.24 4.92 15.37
C ALA A 7 -27.07 4.09 16.64
N ASP A 8 -28.19 3.78 17.28
CA ASP A 8 -28.31 2.77 18.32
C ASP A 8 -29.25 1.65 17.83
N VAL A 9 -28.68 0.48 17.55
CA VAL A 9 -29.41 -0.66 17.00
C VAL A 9 -29.59 -1.71 18.09
N ARG A 10 -30.81 -1.78 18.63
CA ARG A 10 -31.17 -2.73 19.71
C ARG A 10 -31.86 -3.95 19.14
N ASP A 11 -31.69 -5.09 19.79
CA ASP A 11 -32.31 -6.37 19.43
C ASP A 11 -32.18 -6.74 17.96
N ASN A 12 -31.00 -6.48 17.38
CA ASN A 12 -30.75 -6.75 15.96
C ASN A 12 -30.92 -8.22 15.61
N LYS A 13 -31.84 -8.50 14.71
CA LYS A 13 -32.07 -9.83 14.11
C LYS A 13 -31.72 -9.84 12.60
N ARG A 14 -31.20 -8.74 12.08
CA ARG A 14 -30.86 -8.61 10.67
C ARG A 14 -29.43 -9.07 10.42
N GLN A 15 -29.20 -9.68 9.27
CA GLN A 15 -27.85 -10.04 8.82
C GLN A 15 -27.07 -8.81 8.34
N VAL A 16 -27.77 -7.82 7.80
CA VAL A 16 -27.20 -6.55 7.32
C VAL A 16 -27.91 -5.40 8.00
N VAL A 17 -27.13 -4.43 8.47
CA VAL A 17 -27.62 -3.19 9.08
C VAL A 17 -27.03 -2.02 8.32
N ASP A 18 -27.85 -1.28 7.62
CA ASP A 18 -27.47 -0.04 6.95
C ASP A 18 -27.69 1.14 7.89
N VAL A 19 -26.66 1.97 8.04
CA VAL A 19 -26.71 3.20 8.84
C VAL A 19 -26.35 4.35 7.94
N ALA A 20 -27.29 5.26 7.73
CA ALA A 20 -27.06 6.46 6.95
C ALA A 20 -26.35 7.51 7.80
N ILE A 21 -25.23 8.03 7.29
CA ILE A 21 -24.57 9.20 7.85
C ILE A 21 -25.32 10.45 7.34
N PRO A 22 -25.63 11.44 8.20
CA PRO A 22 -26.31 12.65 7.77
C PRO A 22 -25.56 13.35 6.63
N PRO A 23 -26.26 13.84 5.59
CA PRO A 23 -25.61 14.51 4.48
C PRO A 23 -24.91 15.79 4.93
N GLY A 24 -23.68 16.01 4.43
CA GLY A 24 -22.86 17.18 4.74
C GLY A 24 -21.97 17.03 5.96
N GLU A 25 -22.01 15.91 6.66
CA GLU A 25 -21.07 15.61 7.74
C GLU A 25 -19.78 14.99 7.19
N ARG A 26 -18.65 15.56 7.58
CA ARG A 26 -17.33 14.96 7.34
C ARG A 26 -17.04 13.98 8.45
N VAL A 27 -16.76 12.73 8.09
CA VAL A 27 -16.46 11.64 9.02
C VAL A 27 -15.02 11.19 8.82
N ASP A 28 -14.19 11.40 9.83
CA ASP A 28 -12.79 10.94 9.81
C ASP A 28 -12.63 9.53 10.40
N PHE A 29 -13.53 9.14 11.32
CA PHE A 29 -13.48 7.85 12.00
C PHE A 29 -14.88 7.30 12.26
N VAL A 30 -15.06 6.02 12.02
CA VAL A 30 -16.25 5.26 12.42
C VAL A 30 -15.87 4.32 13.53
N ARG A 31 -16.67 4.29 14.58
CA ARG A 31 -16.51 3.38 15.70
C ARG A 31 -17.81 2.60 15.91
N VAL A 32 -17.68 1.27 15.85
CA VAL A 32 -18.76 0.35 16.23
C VAL A 32 -18.40 -0.25 17.58
N PHE A 33 -19.34 -0.25 18.51
CA PHE A 33 -19.12 -0.85 19.81
C PHE A 33 -20.41 -1.50 20.33
N TYR A 34 -20.23 -2.45 21.21
CA TYR A 34 -21.32 -3.15 21.86
C TYR A 34 -21.56 -2.57 23.26
N SER A 35 -22.79 -2.19 23.55
CA SER A 35 -23.13 -1.48 24.80
C SER A 35 -23.63 -2.41 25.91
N GLU A 36 -24.01 -3.65 25.61
CA GLU A 36 -24.51 -4.59 26.63
C GLU A 36 -23.38 -5.50 27.15
N HIS A 37 -23.30 -5.65 28.47
CA HIS A 37 -22.32 -6.52 29.09
C HIS A 37 -22.83 -7.97 29.11
N GLY A 38 -21.94 -8.91 28.82
CA GLY A 38 -22.17 -10.34 29.07
C GLY A 38 -22.74 -11.15 27.90
N ARG A 39 -22.82 -10.57 26.69
CA ARG A 39 -23.15 -11.31 25.46
C ARG A 39 -22.00 -11.26 24.47
N GLU A 40 -21.72 -12.38 23.84
CA GLU A 40 -20.81 -12.42 22.69
C GLU A 40 -21.50 -11.80 21.48
N TRP A 41 -20.78 -10.96 20.77
CA TRP A 41 -21.20 -10.39 19.50
C TRP A 41 -20.04 -10.43 18.50
N SER A 42 -20.36 -10.47 17.25
CA SER A 42 -19.37 -10.43 16.18
C SER A 42 -19.89 -9.61 15.01
N VAL A 43 -18.99 -8.96 14.32
CA VAL A 43 -19.22 -8.31 13.04
C VAL A 43 -18.38 -9.03 12.02
N ALA A 44 -18.99 -9.57 10.99
CA ALA A 44 -18.30 -10.30 9.94
C ALA A 44 -17.57 -9.32 9.00
N GLU A 45 -18.23 -8.19 8.69
CA GLU A 45 -17.72 -7.19 7.76
C GLU A 45 -18.33 -5.82 8.07
N ILE A 46 -17.57 -4.78 7.82
CA ILE A 46 -18.04 -3.37 7.86
C ILE A 46 -17.65 -2.75 6.54
N GLU A 47 -18.65 -2.32 5.79
CA GLU A 47 -18.49 -1.56 4.56
C GLU A 47 -18.85 -0.10 4.81
N ILE A 48 -18.03 0.82 4.35
CA ILE A 48 -18.26 2.27 4.49
C ILE A 48 -18.32 2.87 3.09
N TYR A 49 -19.47 3.40 2.76
CA TYR A 49 -19.71 4.10 1.48
C TYR A 49 -19.73 5.60 1.72
N ALA A 50 -18.93 6.33 0.97
CA ALA A 50 -18.88 7.79 1.00
C ALA A 50 -19.07 8.36 -0.39
N ARG A 51 -19.51 9.64 -0.46
CA ARG A 51 -19.42 10.44 -1.68
C ARG A 51 -18.12 11.22 -1.63
N GLY A 52 -17.45 11.34 -2.79
CA GLY A 52 -16.15 11.99 -2.91
C GLY A 52 -15.01 10.97 -2.88
N PHE A 53 -13.82 11.48 -2.74
CA PHE A 53 -12.58 10.70 -2.79
C PHE A 53 -11.92 10.65 -1.42
N ALA A 54 -11.20 9.58 -1.13
CA ALA A 54 -10.27 9.54 0.00
C ALA A 54 -9.19 10.61 -0.20
N GLU A 55 -8.63 11.18 0.87
CA GLU A 55 -7.57 12.20 0.77
C GLU A 55 -6.37 11.75 -0.08
N ARG A 56 -6.13 10.47 -0.12
CA ARG A 56 -5.14 9.81 -0.98
C ARG A 56 -5.51 8.35 -1.13
N SER A 57 -5.39 7.83 -2.32
CA SER A 57 -5.45 6.40 -2.61
C SER A 57 -4.10 5.95 -3.13
N SER A 58 -3.57 4.86 -2.60
CA SER A 58 -2.29 4.29 -3.03
C SER A 58 -2.47 2.83 -3.38
N TYR A 59 -2.03 2.46 -4.56
CA TYR A 59 -1.89 1.06 -4.97
C TYR A 59 -0.41 0.74 -5.13
N VAL A 60 0.02 -0.33 -4.52
CA VAL A 60 1.38 -0.89 -4.70
C VAL A 60 1.21 -2.29 -5.24
N SER A 61 1.82 -2.57 -6.40
CA SER A 61 1.78 -3.91 -6.99
C SER A 61 2.48 -4.93 -6.09
N GLU A 62 2.15 -6.19 -6.26
CA GLU A 62 3.04 -7.26 -5.81
C GLU A 62 4.40 -7.15 -6.51
N ILE A 63 5.40 -7.84 -5.99
CA ILE A 63 6.69 -7.94 -6.66
C ILE A 63 6.52 -8.81 -7.89
N ILE A 64 6.77 -8.23 -9.05
CA ILE A 64 6.78 -8.93 -10.32
C ILE A 64 8.16 -9.53 -10.49
N ALA A 65 8.23 -10.86 -10.54
CA ALA A 65 9.46 -11.62 -10.72
C ALA A 65 9.55 -12.13 -12.15
N PHE A 66 10.73 -12.05 -12.75
CA PHE A 66 11.02 -12.55 -14.08
C PHE A 66 12.05 -13.69 -14.00
N ASP A 67 12.06 -14.56 -14.99
CA ASP A 67 12.95 -15.72 -15.01
C ASP A 67 14.43 -15.33 -15.05
N GLN A 68 14.74 -14.17 -15.61
CA GLN A 68 16.10 -13.64 -15.68
C GLN A 68 16.12 -12.11 -15.59
N PRO A 69 17.23 -11.51 -15.16
CA PRO A 69 17.38 -10.06 -15.18
C PRO A 69 17.31 -9.52 -16.60
N PHE A 70 16.60 -8.42 -16.81
CA PHE A 70 16.56 -7.71 -18.08
C PHE A 70 16.54 -6.18 -17.89
N ALA A 71 16.89 -5.46 -18.93
CA ALA A 71 16.80 -4.02 -18.93
C ALA A 71 15.34 -3.60 -19.18
N TRP A 72 14.85 -2.67 -18.38
CA TRP A 72 13.55 -2.06 -18.57
C TRP A 72 13.61 -1.04 -19.69
N GLY A 73 12.64 -1.09 -20.58
CA GLY A 73 12.50 -0.14 -21.68
C GLY A 73 11.53 0.98 -21.31
N GLU A 74 10.44 1.05 -22.04
CA GLU A 74 9.44 2.11 -21.90
C GLU A 74 8.22 1.63 -21.11
N MET A 75 7.59 2.56 -20.40
CA MET A 75 6.31 2.39 -19.76
C MET A 75 5.31 3.36 -20.40
N SER A 76 4.10 2.89 -20.64
CA SER A 76 2.96 3.69 -21.06
C SER A 76 1.78 3.42 -20.14
N TRP A 77 0.86 4.36 -20.07
CA TRP A 77 -0.34 4.26 -19.26
C TRP A 77 -1.50 4.99 -19.92
N GLY A 78 -2.71 4.61 -19.55
CA GLY A 78 -3.94 5.29 -19.89
C GLY A 78 -4.75 5.59 -18.66
N GLY A 79 -5.56 6.62 -18.75
CA GLY A 79 -6.43 7.04 -17.69
C GLY A 79 -6.78 8.52 -17.81
N THR A 80 -7.42 9.03 -16.78
CA THR A 80 -7.86 10.43 -16.70
C THR A 80 -7.47 11.04 -15.37
N VAL A 81 -7.26 12.35 -15.37
CA VAL A 81 -7.06 13.13 -14.16
C VAL A 81 -7.90 14.42 -14.29
N ASP A 82 -8.76 14.65 -13.30
CA ASP A 82 -9.58 15.85 -13.25
C ASP A 82 -8.74 17.07 -12.85
N PRO A 83 -9.17 18.28 -13.23
CA PRO A 83 -8.47 19.51 -12.86
C PRO A 83 -8.30 19.65 -11.35
N GLY A 84 -7.05 19.81 -10.92
CA GLY A 84 -6.67 19.96 -9.51
C GLY A 84 -6.33 18.67 -8.80
N ALA A 85 -6.76 17.52 -9.28
CA ALA A 85 -6.30 16.21 -8.80
C ALA A 85 -4.89 15.90 -9.37
N ASP A 86 -4.22 14.91 -8.77
CA ASP A 86 -2.88 14.49 -9.18
C ASP A 86 -2.81 12.95 -9.18
N VAL A 87 -2.18 12.39 -10.21
CA VAL A 87 -1.89 10.96 -10.32
C VAL A 87 -0.39 10.78 -10.47
N ARG A 88 0.19 9.99 -9.58
CA ARG A 88 1.63 9.75 -9.54
C ARG A 88 1.92 8.28 -9.71
N ILE A 89 2.70 7.96 -10.71
CA ILE A 89 3.21 6.62 -10.95
C ILE A 89 4.69 6.60 -10.57
N HIS A 90 5.09 5.56 -9.85
CA HIS A 90 6.48 5.34 -9.44
C HIS A 90 6.86 3.90 -9.72
N THR A 91 8.12 3.68 -10.00
CA THR A 91 8.68 2.34 -10.18
C THR A 91 9.89 2.13 -9.26
N ARG A 92 10.18 0.89 -8.98
CA ARG A 92 11.42 0.44 -8.36
C ARG A 92 11.77 -0.97 -8.84
N SER A 93 13.05 -1.31 -8.78
CA SER A 93 13.53 -2.60 -9.23
C SER A 93 14.56 -3.19 -8.27
N GLY A 94 14.72 -4.50 -8.30
CA GLY A 94 15.58 -5.23 -7.37
C GLY A 94 16.23 -6.46 -7.97
N GLU A 95 17.22 -6.98 -7.25
CA GLU A 95 17.96 -8.20 -7.58
C GLU A 95 17.47 -9.41 -6.79
N SER A 96 16.65 -9.20 -5.74
CA SER A 96 16.10 -10.27 -4.91
C SER A 96 14.64 -10.04 -4.57
N LEU A 97 13.97 -11.06 -4.03
CA LEU A 97 12.62 -10.94 -3.48
C LEU A 97 12.59 -10.19 -2.14
N GLU A 98 13.71 -10.10 -1.46
CA GLU A 98 13.81 -9.54 -0.12
C GLU A 98 14.00 -8.01 -0.19
N GLN A 99 12.93 -7.28 0.06
CA GLN A 99 12.97 -5.80 0.11
C GLN A 99 13.48 -5.25 1.44
N SER A 100 13.69 -6.11 2.41
CA SER A 100 14.08 -5.72 3.76
C SER A 100 15.29 -6.49 4.24
N THR A 101 16.25 -5.79 4.85
CA THR A 101 17.31 -6.40 5.62
C THR A 101 16.81 -6.56 7.06
N TYR A 102 16.81 -7.78 7.56
CA TYR A 102 16.41 -8.12 8.91
C TYR A 102 17.62 -8.17 9.83
N TRP A 103 17.51 -7.54 11.00
CA TRP A 103 18.61 -7.40 11.94
C TRP A 103 18.33 -8.15 13.24
N ARG A 104 19.35 -8.76 13.81
CA ARG A 104 19.28 -9.37 15.11
C ARG A 104 20.37 -8.83 16.06
N TYR A 105 20.12 -8.96 17.34
CA TYR A 105 21.16 -8.79 18.36
C TYR A 105 21.92 -10.09 18.56
N THR A 106 23.24 -10.01 18.62
CA THR A 106 24.11 -11.11 19.09
C THR A 106 24.02 -11.19 20.62
N ALA A 107 24.53 -12.29 21.21
CA ALA A 107 24.64 -12.43 22.65
C ALA A 107 25.46 -11.31 23.34
N ARG A 108 26.28 -10.59 22.57
CA ARG A 108 27.07 -9.45 23.04
C ARG A 108 26.36 -8.10 22.83
N GLY A 109 25.13 -8.11 22.34
CA GLY A 109 24.34 -6.91 22.08
C GLY A 109 24.66 -6.19 20.77
N ASN A 110 25.52 -6.73 19.92
CA ASN A 110 25.82 -6.14 18.62
C ASN A 110 24.68 -6.39 17.64
N LYS A 111 24.32 -5.39 16.85
CA LYS A 111 23.34 -5.49 15.76
C LYS A 111 24.05 -6.06 14.53
N VAL A 112 23.55 -7.18 14.00
CA VAL A 112 24.06 -7.84 12.79
C VAL A 112 22.91 -8.22 11.87
N PRO A 113 23.09 -8.23 10.53
CA PRO A 113 22.05 -8.69 9.62
C PRO A 113 21.85 -10.21 9.77
N LEU A 114 20.65 -10.67 9.46
CA LEU A 114 20.39 -12.07 9.19
C LEU A 114 20.89 -12.40 7.79
N GLU A 115 21.50 -13.55 7.65
CA GLU A 115 22.08 -14.03 6.40
C GLU A 115 21.44 -15.36 5.98
N GLY A 116 21.52 -15.69 4.69
CA GLY A 116 21.01 -16.93 4.12
C GLY A 116 19.59 -16.76 3.55
N ASP A 117 19.02 -17.90 3.18
CA ASP A 117 17.70 -17.95 2.55
C ASP A 117 16.58 -17.66 3.57
N ASP A 118 15.52 -17.00 3.10
CA ASP A 118 14.29 -16.70 3.85
C ASP A 118 14.54 -16.02 5.22
N THR A 119 15.31 -14.93 5.18
CA THR A 119 15.63 -14.14 6.37
C THR A 119 14.38 -13.59 7.07
N ALA A 120 13.29 -13.35 6.32
CA ALA A 120 12.00 -12.94 6.88
C ALA A 120 11.42 -14.00 7.84
N THR A 121 11.47 -15.27 7.47
CA THR A 121 11.00 -16.37 8.34
C THR A 121 11.93 -16.58 9.51
N GLN A 122 13.24 -16.49 9.29
CA GLN A 122 14.22 -16.55 10.40
C GLN A 122 13.92 -15.44 11.42
N TYR A 123 13.72 -14.20 10.96
CA TYR A 123 13.40 -13.06 11.82
C TYR A 123 12.10 -13.24 12.60
N ARG A 124 11.05 -13.78 11.97
CA ARG A 124 9.78 -14.06 12.66
C ARG A 124 9.94 -15.02 13.83
N ARG A 125 10.85 -15.99 13.72
CA ARG A 125 11.13 -17.02 14.75
C ARG A 125 12.02 -16.53 15.90
N LEU A 126 12.72 -15.40 15.76
CA LEU A 126 13.53 -14.83 16.82
C LEU A 126 12.67 -14.42 18.02
N ALA A 127 13.22 -14.58 19.22
CA ALA A 127 12.62 -14.01 20.43
C ALA A 127 12.59 -12.46 20.34
N LEU A 128 11.64 -11.83 21.04
CA LEU A 128 11.45 -10.39 20.96
C LEU A 128 12.73 -9.60 21.29
N GLY A 129 13.50 -10.05 22.30
CA GLY A 129 14.76 -9.41 22.70
C GLY A 129 15.92 -9.62 21.73
N GLU A 130 15.80 -10.55 20.78
CA GLU A 130 16.81 -10.79 19.75
C GLU A 130 16.56 -9.98 18.48
N LYS A 131 15.36 -9.45 18.30
CA LYS A 131 14.97 -8.65 17.13
C LYS A 131 15.55 -7.24 17.23
N ALA A 132 16.41 -6.88 16.27
CA ALA A 132 17.03 -5.56 16.20
C ALA A 132 16.40 -4.63 15.14
N GLY A 133 15.23 -5.00 14.61
CA GLY A 133 14.46 -4.22 13.64
C GLY A 133 14.76 -4.64 12.20
N THR A 134 14.15 -3.89 11.28
CA THR A 134 14.32 -4.08 9.83
C THR A 134 14.73 -2.77 9.19
N THR A 135 15.47 -2.84 8.09
CA THR A 135 15.78 -1.70 7.23
C THR A 135 15.46 -2.06 5.80
N TYR A 136 15.25 -1.05 4.96
CA TYR A 136 15.11 -1.27 3.52
C TYR A 136 16.43 -1.82 2.94
N ASN A 137 16.34 -2.79 2.04
CA ASN A 137 17.50 -3.43 1.41
C ASN A 137 18.01 -2.58 0.24
N LEU A 138 18.84 -1.59 0.54
CA LEU A 138 19.41 -0.68 -0.44
C LEU A 138 20.51 -1.31 -1.32
N ASP A 139 21.07 -2.43 -0.89
CA ASP A 139 22.11 -3.12 -1.64
C ASP A 139 21.52 -3.81 -2.88
N GLU A 140 20.28 -4.28 -2.80
CA GLU A 140 19.61 -5.04 -3.85
C GLU A 140 18.38 -4.37 -4.45
N TRP A 141 17.82 -3.35 -3.79
CA TRP A 141 16.63 -2.63 -4.25
C TRP A 141 16.88 -1.14 -4.43
N THR A 142 16.38 -0.59 -5.52
CA THR A 142 16.33 0.88 -5.69
C THR A 142 15.26 1.49 -4.80
N PHE A 143 15.39 2.77 -4.46
CA PHE A 143 14.24 3.55 -3.97
C PHE A 143 13.17 3.67 -5.06
N TRP A 144 11.97 4.11 -4.67
CA TRP A 144 10.97 4.55 -5.62
C TRP A 144 11.52 5.66 -6.49
N SER A 145 11.26 5.59 -7.80
CA SER A 145 11.59 6.66 -8.73
C SER A 145 10.91 7.99 -8.33
N ALA A 146 11.38 9.10 -8.86
CA ALA A 146 10.54 10.29 -8.95
C ALA A 146 9.22 9.92 -9.68
N PRO A 147 8.10 10.64 -9.44
CA PRO A 147 6.87 10.40 -10.16
C PRO A 147 7.08 10.66 -11.66
N TYR A 148 6.50 9.79 -12.49
CA TYR A 148 6.38 10.04 -13.91
C TYR A 148 5.29 11.08 -14.14
N ASP A 149 5.48 11.97 -15.11
CA ASP A 149 4.46 12.94 -15.49
C ASP A 149 3.28 12.21 -16.14
N PHE A 150 2.14 12.23 -15.48
CA PHE A 150 0.95 11.51 -15.93
C PHE A 150 0.45 12.00 -17.30
N ALA A 151 0.71 13.25 -17.67
CA ALA A 151 0.36 13.80 -18.98
C ALA A 151 1.17 13.20 -20.13
N ASP A 152 2.36 12.66 -19.83
CA ASP A 152 3.26 12.04 -20.83
C ASP A 152 3.06 10.51 -20.87
N SER A 153 1.91 10.08 -21.39
CA SER A 153 1.51 8.67 -21.41
C SER A 153 2.08 7.85 -22.59
N SER A 154 2.80 8.48 -23.50
CA SER A 154 3.13 7.90 -24.83
C SER A 154 4.45 7.10 -24.89
N GLY A 155 5.06 6.82 -23.79
CA GLY A 155 6.28 6.02 -23.70
C GLY A 155 7.39 6.74 -22.96
N THR A 156 7.40 6.58 -21.67
CA THR A 156 8.43 7.14 -20.79
C THR A 156 9.39 6.03 -20.37
N SER A 157 10.69 6.28 -20.49
CA SER A 157 11.72 5.32 -20.08
C SER A 157 11.59 4.98 -18.59
N VAL A 158 11.57 3.70 -18.28
CA VAL A 158 11.55 3.23 -16.90
C VAL A 158 12.88 3.53 -16.24
N VAL A 159 12.84 4.22 -15.11
CA VAL A 159 14.05 4.51 -14.33
C VAL A 159 14.49 3.23 -13.63
N SER A 160 15.57 2.63 -14.11
CA SER A 160 16.21 1.45 -13.52
C SER A 160 17.72 1.58 -13.59
N THR A 161 18.42 1.05 -12.60
CA THR A 161 19.89 1.12 -12.49
C THR A 161 20.63 0.03 -13.28
N GLY A 162 19.95 -0.67 -14.17
CA GLY A 162 20.52 -1.76 -14.97
C GLY A 162 19.57 -2.95 -15.07
N PRO A 163 20.02 -4.08 -15.62
CA PRO A 163 19.21 -5.30 -15.66
C PRO A 163 18.85 -5.75 -14.25
N ARG A 164 17.53 -5.95 -14.01
CA ARG A 164 16.98 -6.38 -12.72
C ARG A 164 15.95 -7.48 -12.97
N GLN A 165 15.86 -8.40 -12.01
CA GLN A 165 14.92 -9.53 -12.08
C GLN A 165 13.57 -9.21 -11.44
N PHE A 166 13.54 -8.29 -10.48
CA PHE A 166 12.34 -7.96 -9.72
C PHE A 166 11.94 -6.52 -9.95
N PHE A 167 10.63 -6.33 -10.03
CA PHE A 167 10.06 -5.03 -10.33
C PHE A 167 8.80 -4.78 -9.50
N GLN A 168 8.56 -3.53 -9.20
CA GLN A 168 7.35 -3.11 -8.52
C GLN A 168 6.97 -1.70 -8.95
N PHE A 169 5.69 -1.43 -9.08
CA PHE A 169 5.19 -0.10 -9.33
C PHE A 169 4.21 0.33 -8.24
N LYS A 170 4.02 1.61 -8.13
CA LYS A 170 3.07 2.25 -7.22
C LYS A 170 2.33 3.33 -7.97
N VAL A 171 1.02 3.42 -7.73
CA VAL A 171 0.15 4.48 -8.21
C VAL A 171 -0.43 5.19 -7.00
N ASP A 172 -0.22 6.48 -6.91
CA ASP A 172 -0.84 7.35 -5.92
C ASP A 172 -1.85 8.26 -6.63
N ILE A 173 -3.09 8.26 -6.19
CA ILE A 173 -4.13 9.18 -6.63
C ILE A 173 -4.39 10.16 -5.50
N ILE A 174 -4.21 11.45 -5.76
CA ILE A 174 -4.37 12.54 -4.81
C ILE A 174 -5.51 13.43 -5.31
N PRO A 175 -6.72 13.23 -4.82
CA PRO A 175 -7.88 14.02 -5.21
C PRO A 175 -7.79 15.45 -4.69
N PHE A 176 -8.55 16.33 -5.34
CA PHE A 176 -8.73 17.69 -4.88
C PHE A 176 -10.22 18.05 -4.93
N ASN A 177 -10.84 18.31 -3.79
CA ASN A 177 -12.29 18.48 -3.64
C ASN A 177 -13.06 17.27 -4.22
N ASP A 178 -13.92 17.51 -5.21
CA ASP A 178 -14.70 16.49 -5.91
C ASP A 178 -14.04 15.99 -7.20
N SER A 179 -12.78 16.37 -7.42
CA SER A 179 -11.96 15.97 -8.57
C SER A 179 -11.07 14.80 -8.21
N GLY A 180 -10.96 13.82 -9.08
CA GLY A 180 -10.16 12.61 -8.87
C GLY A 180 -9.34 12.25 -10.09
N GLY A 181 -8.91 11.00 -10.13
CA GLY A 181 -8.20 10.44 -11.27
C GLY A 181 -8.43 8.94 -11.36
N GLU A 182 -8.20 8.41 -12.53
CA GLU A 182 -8.32 6.99 -12.83
C GLU A 182 -7.13 6.56 -13.67
N VAL A 183 -6.57 5.40 -13.36
CA VAL A 183 -5.58 4.71 -14.19
C VAL A 183 -6.21 3.45 -14.71
N GLU A 184 -6.41 3.38 -16.02
CA GLU A 184 -7.07 2.25 -16.68
C GLU A 184 -6.10 1.10 -16.92
N PHE A 185 -4.86 1.43 -17.32
CA PHE A 185 -3.82 0.43 -17.55
C PHE A 185 -2.42 1.02 -17.36
N LEU A 186 -1.48 0.11 -17.10
CA LEU A 186 -0.03 0.32 -17.17
C LEU A 186 0.56 -0.77 -18.05
N GLU A 187 1.32 -0.40 -19.05
CA GLU A 187 2.03 -1.32 -19.94
C GLU A 187 3.54 -1.10 -19.83
N PHE A 188 4.29 -2.17 -19.65
CA PHE A 188 5.74 -2.16 -19.57
C PHE A 188 6.32 -2.90 -20.75
N ARG A 189 7.26 -2.28 -21.45
CA ARG A 189 7.99 -2.89 -22.55
C ARG A 189 9.43 -3.13 -22.15
N THR A 190 9.93 -4.30 -22.46
CA THR A 190 11.34 -4.63 -22.32
C THR A 190 12.11 -4.12 -23.52
N SER A 191 13.32 -3.68 -23.31
CA SER A 191 14.25 -3.27 -24.36
C SER A 191 15.06 -4.46 -24.89
#